data_99755e1b081697985d553e5691e93d0b
#
_entry.id   99755e1b081697985d553e5691e93d0b
#
_cell.length_a   1.000
_cell.length_b   1.000
_cell.length_c   1.000
_cell.angle_alpha   90.00
_cell.angle_beta   90.00
_cell.angle_gamma   90.00
#
_symmetry.space_group_name_H-M   'P 1'
#
loop_
_entity.id
_entity.type
_entity.pdbx_description
1 polymer ?
#
loop_
_entity_poly.entity_id
_entity_poly.type
_entity_poly.pdbx_seq_one_letter_code
_entity_poly.pdbx_strand_id
1 'polypeptide(L)'
;MKFTKMHGCGNDYIYVDGAREIIPAERKSEVVKFLSDRHFGIGGDGVIFINPSDVADFEMEMYNMDGSRSEMCGNGIRCVGKYVYDHGLTRKTSLSIVSCGKIKYLELSVEDGRVTKVRVNMGSPVLEAADIPMDISALKDYKAVYKDILSNAKHTGLSKVAVKALSEVTNAVVAEKIEVNGGIYEITGVSMGNPHGIVYLDKDIDIKKFAIEQIGPHFESHMAFPERVNTEFIQVVDKNNLNMRVWERGSGETLACGTGACASLVATVLNGMCDTTATLHL
;
A
#
# COMPACT_ATOMS: atom_id res chain seq x y z
N MET A 1 -7.28 27.45 -14.18
CA MET A 1 -6.33 26.43 -13.66
C MET A 1 -6.24 25.29 -14.67
N LYS A 2 -5.04 24.92 -15.07
CA LYS A 2 -4.79 23.73 -15.89
C LYS A 2 -4.57 22.51 -15.01
N PHE A 3 -5.14 21.39 -15.38
CA PHE A 3 -5.03 20.14 -14.65
C PHE A 3 -5.00 18.95 -15.61
N THR A 4 -4.56 17.82 -15.12
CA THR A 4 -4.69 16.52 -15.79
C THR A 4 -5.40 15.55 -14.85
N LYS A 5 -6.42 14.86 -15.33
CA LYS A 5 -7.05 13.79 -14.55
C LYS A 5 -6.42 12.47 -14.92
N MET A 6 -5.95 11.73 -13.92
CA MET A 6 -5.32 10.41 -14.09
C MET A 6 -5.80 9.47 -13.00
N HIS A 7 -5.68 8.18 -13.23
CA HIS A 7 -5.91 7.17 -12.20
C HIS A 7 -4.78 6.13 -12.17
N GLY A 8 -4.50 5.62 -10.97
CA GLY A 8 -3.70 4.44 -10.75
C GLY A 8 -4.58 3.35 -10.17
N CYS A 9 -4.86 2.29 -10.95
CA CYS A 9 -5.73 1.19 -10.52
C CYS A 9 -7.11 1.65 -10.04
N GLY A 10 -7.75 2.58 -10.75
CA GLY A 10 -9.08 3.10 -10.40
C GLY A 10 -9.10 4.26 -9.40
N ASN A 11 -8.06 4.43 -8.59
CA ASN A 11 -7.92 5.55 -7.66
C ASN A 11 -7.58 6.83 -8.43
N ASP A 12 -8.56 7.73 -8.62
CA ASP A 12 -8.51 8.84 -9.55
C ASP A 12 -8.27 10.19 -8.87
N TYR A 13 -7.21 10.87 -9.28
CA TYR A 13 -6.83 12.19 -8.77
C TYR A 13 -6.75 13.24 -9.86
N ILE A 14 -6.87 14.49 -9.44
CA ILE A 14 -6.63 15.67 -10.23
C ILE A 14 -5.17 16.09 -10.00
N TYR A 15 -4.35 16.10 -11.05
CA TYR A 15 -2.93 16.46 -11.00
C TYR A 15 -2.73 17.88 -11.47
N VAL A 16 -2.04 18.68 -10.68
CA VAL A 16 -1.79 20.11 -10.90
C VAL A 16 -0.29 20.38 -10.85
N ASP A 17 0.22 21.09 -11.86
CA ASP A 17 1.58 21.62 -11.85
C ASP A 17 1.65 22.80 -10.87
N GLY A 18 2.15 22.53 -9.66
CA GLY A 18 2.22 23.50 -8.58
C GLY A 18 3.21 24.65 -8.81
N ALA A 19 4.13 24.50 -9.77
CA ALA A 19 5.00 25.59 -10.19
C ALA A 19 4.27 26.64 -11.04
N ARG A 20 3.21 26.22 -11.74
CA ARG A 20 2.43 27.10 -12.65
C ARG A 20 1.12 27.57 -12.04
N GLU A 21 0.46 26.70 -11.31
CA GLU A 21 -0.87 26.95 -10.73
C GLU A 21 -0.72 27.17 -9.21
N ILE A 22 -0.34 28.38 -8.85
CA ILE A 22 -0.06 28.73 -7.46
C ILE A 22 -1.36 28.99 -6.70
N ILE A 23 -1.64 28.13 -5.71
CA ILE A 23 -2.78 28.27 -4.79
C ILE A 23 -2.21 28.53 -3.40
N PRO A 24 -2.64 29.61 -2.69
CA PRO A 24 -2.24 29.86 -1.33
C PRO A 24 -2.53 28.65 -0.40
N ALA A 25 -1.60 28.31 0.48
CA ALA A 25 -1.66 27.10 1.29
C ALA A 25 -2.97 27.01 2.10
N GLU A 26 -3.40 28.16 2.67
CA GLU A 26 -4.63 28.29 3.46
C GLU A 26 -5.91 28.04 2.64
N ARG A 27 -5.85 28.17 1.33
CA ARG A 27 -6.98 27.94 0.44
C ARG A 27 -7.01 26.56 -0.20
N LYS A 28 -5.90 25.80 -0.12
CA LYS A 28 -5.80 24.49 -0.82
C LYS A 28 -6.90 23.53 -0.38
N SER A 29 -7.18 23.41 0.92
CA SER A 29 -8.21 22.51 1.44
C SER A 29 -9.60 22.82 0.87
N GLU A 30 -10.00 24.09 0.83
CA GLU A 30 -11.28 24.54 0.27
C GLU A 30 -11.36 24.26 -1.24
N VAL A 31 -10.29 24.63 -1.97
CA VAL A 31 -10.21 24.41 -3.42
C VAL A 31 -10.27 22.92 -3.76
N VAL A 32 -9.57 22.09 -2.98
CA VAL A 32 -9.59 20.64 -3.18
C VAL A 32 -10.99 20.06 -3.00
N LYS A 33 -11.72 20.44 -1.94
CA LYS A 33 -13.11 20.02 -1.74
C LYS A 33 -14.00 20.36 -2.93
N PHE A 34 -13.89 21.57 -3.43
CA PHE A 34 -14.64 22.01 -4.60
C PHE A 34 -14.27 21.23 -5.86
N LEU A 35 -12.98 21.08 -6.15
CA LEU A 35 -12.51 20.39 -7.34
C LEU A 35 -12.82 18.88 -7.32
N SER A 36 -12.75 18.26 -6.15
CA SER A 36 -12.98 16.83 -5.99
C SER A 36 -14.44 16.40 -6.01
N ASP A 37 -15.35 17.35 -5.87
CA ASP A 37 -16.80 17.07 -5.97
C ASP A 37 -17.13 16.45 -7.34
N ARG A 38 -17.77 15.26 -7.32
CA ARG A 38 -18.05 14.49 -8.54
C ARG A 38 -19.26 15.00 -9.32
N HIS A 39 -20.05 15.90 -8.73
CA HIS A 39 -21.24 16.46 -9.35
C HIS A 39 -21.04 17.91 -9.81
N PHE A 40 -20.34 18.73 -9.01
CA PHE A 40 -20.22 20.17 -9.25
C PHE A 40 -18.77 20.61 -9.53
N GLY A 41 -17.79 19.74 -9.30
CA GLY A 41 -16.37 19.96 -9.57
C GLY A 41 -15.88 19.15 -10.79
N ILE A 42 -14.58 18.85 -10.78
CA ILE A 42 -13.94 17.95 -11.74
C ILE A 42 -14.23 16.49 -11.36
N GLY A 43 -14.38 16.25 -10.05
CA GLY A 43 -14.57 14.93 -9.45
C GLY A 43 -13.29 14.13 -9.35
N GLY A 44 -13.05 13.49 -8.21
CA GLY A 44 -11.92 12.61 -7.97
C GLY A 44 -11.76 12.30 -6.49
N ASP A 45 -10.85 11.39 -6.17
CA ASP A 45 -10.53 11.01 -4.79
C ASP A 45 -9.72 12.09 -4.08
N GLY A 46 -9.29 13.11 -4.83
CA GLY A 46 -8.56 14.27 -4.32
C GLY A 46 -7.74 14.99 -5.38
N VAL A 47 -6.82 15.83 -4.91
CA VAL A 47 -5.91 16.61 -5.76
C VAL A 47 -4.48 16.35 -5.35
N ILE A 48 -3.61 16.20 -6.34
CA ILE A 48 -2.16 16.08 -6.15
C ILE A 48 -1.49 17.29 -6.82
N PHE A 49 -0.85 18.12 -6.02
CA PHE A 49 0.02 19.19 -6.51
C PHE A 49 1.44 18.65 -6.68
N ILE A 50 2.02 18.88 -7.85
CA ILE A 50 3.39 18.50 -8.18
C ILE A 50 4.23 19.77 -8.09
N ASN A 51 4.97 19.88 -7.00
CA ASN A 51 5.74 21.08 -6.67
C ASN A 51 7.23 20.90 -7.03
N PRO A 52 7.99 21.98 -7.27
CA PRO A 52 9.44 21.95 -7.20
C PRO A 52 9.91 21.53 -5.81
N SER A 53 11.12 20.97 -5.73
CA SER A 53 11.73 20.56 -4.46
C SER A 53 13.21 20.96 -4.44
N ASP A 54 13.71 21.38 -3.27
CA ASP A 54 15.14 21.70 -3.07
C ASP A 54 15.95 20.43 -2.71
N VAL A 55 15.28 19.32 -2.36
CA VAL A 55 15.93 18.09 -1.85
C VAL A 55 15.69 16.87 -2.72
N ALA A 56 14.82 16.98 -3.73
CA ALA A 56 14.47 15.91 -4.68
C ALA A 56 14.17 16.53 -6.06
N ASP A 57 13.85 15.69 -7.06
CA ASP A 57 13.45 16.20 -8.37
C ASP A 57 12.09 16.90 -8.32
N PHE A 58 11.15 16.39 -7.51
CA PHE A 58 9.81 16.96 -7.30
C PHE A 58 9.31 16.67 -5.89
N GLU A 59 8.25 17.41 -5.49
CA GLU A 59 7.44 17.12 -4.31
C GLU A 59 6.02 16.78 -4.73
N MET A 60 5.46 15.71 -4.16
CA MET A 60 4.06 15.34 -4.25
C MET A 60 3.32 15.82 -3.01
N GLU A 61 2.51 16.85 -3.15
CA GLU A 61 1.63 17.34 -2.10
C GLU A 61 0.20 16.89 -2.38
N MET A 62 -0.32 15.99 -1.56
CA MET A 62 -1.58 15.30 -1.81
C MET A 62 -2.65 15.69 -0.79
N TYR A 63 -3.85 15.90 -1.28
CA TYR A 63 -5.07 16.13 -0.50
C TYR A 63 -6.16 15.14 -0.90
N ASN A 64 -6.88 14.62 0.07
CA ASN A 64 -8.09 13.81 -0.11
C ASN A 64 -9.27 14.70 -0.53
N MET A 65 -10.34 14.09 -1.05
CA MET A 65 -11.54 14.78 -1.48
C MET A 65 -12.21 15.63 -0.39
N ASP A 66 -12.02 15.29 0.88
CA ASP A 66 -12.52 16.06 2.03
C ASP A 66 -11.62 17.27 2.38
N GLY A 67 -10.57 17.52 1.59
CA GLY A 67 -9.60 18.59 1.79
C GLY A 67 -8.58 18.33 2.89
N SER A 68 -8.58 17.15 3.49
CA SER A 68 -7.53 16.74 4.43
C SER A 68 -6.23 16.44 3.69
N ARG A 69 -5.08 16.72 4.32
CA ARG A 69 -3.78 16.36 3.74
C ARG A 69 -3.54 14.88 3.94
N SER A 70 -3.10 14.19 2.88
CA SER A 70 -2.77 12.78 2.91
C SER A 70 -1.25 12.56 2.98
N GLU A 71 -0.85 11.46 3.63
CA GLU A 71 0.57 11.18 3.82
C GLU A 71 1.23 10.54 2.59
N MET A 72 0.64 9.48 2.03
CA MET A 72 1.22 8.72 0.93
C MET A 72 0.14 7.98 0.14
N CYS A 73 0.24 8.03 -1.18
CA CYS A 73 -0.53 7.20 -2.10
C CYS A 73 0.39 6.54 -3.13
N GLY A 74 0.58 5.24 -3.02
CA GLY A 74 1.39 4.46 -3.98
C GLY A 74 0.84 4.54 -5.41
N ASN A 75 -0.48 4.64 -5.57
CA ASN A 75 -1.14 4.83 -6.86
C ASN A 75 -0.85 6.23 -7.41
N GLY A 76 -1.00 7.25 -6.57
CA GLY A 76 -0.79 8.65 -6.94
C GLY A 76 0.65 8.94 -7.36
N ILE A 77 1.65 8.45 -6.62
CA ILE A 77 3.06 8.74 -6.94
C ILE A 77 3.49 8.12 -8.29
N ARG A 78 2.91 6.96 -8.70
CA ARG A 78 3.17 6.42 -10.03
C ARG A 78 2.64 7.34 -11.13
N CYS A 79 1.47 7.90 -10.93
CA CYS A 79 0.90 8.90 -11.82
C CYS A 79 1.75 10.18 -11.85
N VAL A 80 2.30 10.64 -10.71
CA VAL A 80 3.25 11.77 -10.68
C VAL A 80 4.46 11.48 -11.54
N GLY A 81 5.09 10.31 -11.39
CA GLY A 81 6.25 9.91 -12.22
C GLY A 81 5.92 9.95 -13.72
N LYS A 82 4.76 9.41 -14.12
CA LYS A 82 4.29 9.49 -15.49
C LYS A 82 4.00 10.93 -15.93
N TYR A 83 3.33 11.71 -15.10
CA TYR A 83 2.99 13.12 -15.39
C TYR A 83 4.22 13.95 -15.72
N VAL A 84 5.23 13.95 -14.83
CA VAL A 84 6.39 14.83 -14.99
C VAL A 84 7.22 14.51 -16.23
N TYR A 85 7.26 13.25 -16.64
CA TYR A 85 7.93 12.82 -17.87
C TYR A 85 7.11 13.15 -19.12
N ASP A 86 5.85 12.73 -19.18
CA ASP A 86 4.97 12.84 -20.34
C ASP A 86 4.63 14.31 -20.66
N HIS A 87 4.58 15.18 -19.64
CA HIS A 87 4.39 16.63 -19.81
C HIS A 87 5.70 17.42 -20.02
N GLY A 88 6.84 16.73 -20.09
CA GLY A 88 8.13 17.34 -20.39
C GLY A 88 8.73 18.19 -19.27
N LEU A 89 8.30 18.01 -18.03
CA LEU A 89 8.92 18.66 -16.86
C LEU A 89 10.31 18.09 -16.57
N THR A 90 10.55 16.84 -16.99
CA THR A 90 11.85 16.18 -16.93
C THR A 90 12.03 15.21 -18.09
N ARG A 91 13.29 14.81 -18.34
CA ARG A 91 13.65 13.70 -19.24
C ARG A 91 14.35 12.56 -18.50
N LYS A 92 14.50 12.69 -17.19
CA LYS A 92 15.05 11.62 -16.35
C LYS A 92 14.08 10.44 -16.29
N THR A 93 14.63 9.23 -16.34
CA THR A 93 13.88 7.98 -16.12
C THR A 93 14.08 7.40 -14.72
N SER A 94 15.01 7.97 -13.94
CA SER A 94 15.19 7.71 -12.52
C SER A 94 14.91 9.01 -11.78
N LEU A 95 13.93 8.99 -10.87
CA LEU A 95 13.40 10.18 -10.20
C LEU A 95 13.42 10.00 -8.69
N SER A 96 13.59 11.11 -7.99
CA SER A 96 13.34 11.25 -6.57
C SER A 96 12.14 12.18 -6.35
N ILE A 97 11.19 11.75 -5.51
CA ILE A 97 9.98 12.53 -5.19
C ILE A 97 9.80 12.57 -3.68
N VAL A 98 9.69 13.78 -3.11
CA VAL A 98 9.27 13.94 -1.71
C VAL A 98 7.77 13.70 -1.60
N SER A 99 7.36 12.88 -0.65
CA SER A 99 5.98 12.72 -0.24
C SER A 99 5.92 12.68 1.29
N CYS A 100 5.21 13.62 1.88
CA CYS A 100 5.10 13.78 3.34
C CYS A 100 6.46 13.70 4.07
N GLY A 101 7.44 14.48 3.59
CA GLY A 101 8.79 14.56 4.17
C GLY A 101 9.70 13.35 3.92
N LYS A 102 9.24 12.32 3.21
CA LYS A 102 10.04 11.15 2.86
C LYS A 102 10.34 11.12 1.37
N ILE A 103 11.60 10.87 1.00
CA ILE A 103 12.00 10.73 -0.39
C ILE A 103 11.68 9.31 -0.88
N LYS A 104 10.98 9.23 -2.01
CA LYS A 104 10.72 8.00 -2.75
C LYS A 104 11.46 8.02 -4.08
N TYR A 105 12.02 6.88 -4.46
CA TYR A 105 12.76 6.71 -5.71
C TYR A 105 11.90 5.93 -6.70
N LEU A 106 11.85 6.44 -7.93
CA LEU A 106 11.05 5.88 -9.02
C LEU A 106 11.95 5.56 -10.21
N GLU A 107 11.65 4.46 -10.88
CA GLU A 107 12.20 4.10 -12.19
C GLU A 107 11.07 4.05 -13.22
N LEU A 108 11.25 4.77 -14.33
CA LEU A 108 10.26 4.87 -15.39
C LEU A 108 10.68 4.00 -16.57
N SER A 109 9.78 3.14 -17.04
CA SER A 109 9.91 2.49 -18.35
C SER A 109 9.23 3.35 -19.39
N VAL A 110 9.98 3.70 -20.46
CA VAL A 110 9.51 4.60 -21.51
C VAL A 110 9.49 3.86 -22.84
N GLU A 111 8.37 3.91 -23.54
CA GLU A 111 8.19 3.37 -24.89
C GLU A 111 7.52 4.46 -25.74
N ASP A 112 8.00 4.69 -26.95
CA ASP A 112 7.51 5.72 -27.88
C ASP A 112 7.38 7.13 -27.25
N GLY A 113 8.34 7.48 -26.36
CA GLY A 113 8.38 8.77 -25.69
C GLY A 113 7.35 8.96 -24.56
N ARG A 114 6.66 7.90 -24.14
CA ARG A 114 5.69 7.91 -23.04
C ARG A 114 6.01 6.85 -21.99
N VAL A 115 5.70 7.18 -20.74
CA VAL A 115 5.87 6.23 -19.63
C VAL A 115 4.80 5.16 -19.70
N THR A 116 5.23 3.89 -19.75
CA THR A 116 4.35 2.70 -19.75
C THR A 116 4.31 2.01 -18.40
N LYS A 117 5.42 2.05 -17.61
CA LYS A 117 5.49 1.47 -16.27
C LYS A 117 6.25 2.38 -15.34
N VAL A 118 5.89 2.34 -14.06
CA VAL A 118 6.58 3.06 -12.99
C VAL A 118 6.85 2.08 -11.86
N ARG A 119 8.13 1.88 -11.55
CA ARG A 119 8.60 1.16 -10.39
C ARG A 119 8.85 2.14 -9.27
N VAL A 120 8.33 1.86 -8.08
CA VAL A 120 8.50 2.71 -6.89
C VAL A 120 9.21 1.91 -5.81
N ASN A 121 10.29 2.48 -5.27
CA ASN A 121 10.91 1.92 -4.06
C ASN A 121 10.06 2.33 -2.85
N MET A 122 9.34 1.37 -2.30
CA MET A 122 8.45 1.60 -1.15
C MET A 122 9.19 1.63 0.20
N GLY A 123 10.47 1.27 0.23
CA GLY A 123 11.28 1.15 1.43
C GLY A 123 11.29 -0.28 1.99
N SER A 124 11.81 -0.42 3.20
CA SER A 124 11.88 -1.71 3.90
C SER A 124 10.61 -1.98 4.69
N PRO A 125 10.14 -3.25 4.74
CA PRO A 125 9.04 -3.62 5.62
C PRO A 125 9.48 -3.56 7.09
N VAL A 126 8.51 -3.31 7.98
CA VAL A 126 8.67 -3.43 9.42
C VAL A 126 7.87 -4.66 9.87
N LEU A 127 8.52 -5.53 10.63
CA LEU A 127 7.98 -6.82 11.07
C LEU A 127 7.83 -6.95 12.58
N GLU A 128 8.46 -6.05 13.37
CA GLU A 128 8.27 -6.03 14.82
C GLU A 128 6.84 -5.60 15.14
N ALA A 129 6.11 -6.43 15.89
CA ALA A 129 4.69 -6.25 16.16
C ALA A 129 4.36 -4.86 16.77
N ALA A 130 5.19 -4.40 17.72
CA ALA A 130 5.03 -3.10 18.35
C ALA A 130 5.15 -1.93 17.38
N ASP A 131 5.99 -2.07 16.34
CA ASP A 131 6.24 -1.05 15.31
C ASP A 131 5.21 -1.12 14.14
N ILE A 132 4.43 -2.21 14.07
CA ILE A 132 3.28 -2.35 13.14
C ILE A 132 2.02 -1.64 13.67
N PRO A 133 1.94 -1.15 14.78
CA PRO A 133 1.27 -1.15 16.06
C PRO A 133 0.25 -2.30 16.22
N MET A 134 0.77 -3.47 16.52
CA MET A 134 -0.01 -4.69 16.78
C MET A 134 0.11 -5.13 18.24
N ASP A 135 -1.02 -5.35 18.90
CA ASP A 135 -1.07 -5.95 20.24
C ASP A 135 -1.15 -7.48 20.14
N ILE A 136 -0.02 -8.14 20.35
CA ILE A 136 0.07 -9.59 20.31
C ILE A 136 -0.72 -10.29 21.43
N SER A 137 -1.03 -9.60 22.55
CA SER A 137 -1.81 -10.17 23.64
C SER A 137 -3.28 -10.36 23.27
N ALA A 138 -3.76 -9.68 22.27
CA ALA A 138 -5.11 -9.80 21.72
C ALA A 138 -5.24 -10.88 20.63
N LEU A 139 -4.14 -11.56 20.26
CA LEU A 139 -4.16 -12.71 19.37
C LEU A 139 -4.61 -13.96 20.12
N LYS A 140 -5.22 -14.90 19.40
CA LYS A 140 -5.67 -16.16 19.99
C LYS A 140 -4.47 -17.12 20.19
N ASP A 141 -4.03 -17.25 21.43
CA ASP A 141 -2.91 -18.14 21.80
C ASP A 141 -1.62 -17.85 21.00
N TYR A 142 -1.14 -16.59 21.03
CA TYR A 142 0.11 -16.21 20.37
C TYR A 142 1.25 -17.17 20.71
N LYS A 143 1.83 -17.79 19.69
CA LYS A 143 2.83 -18.86 19.81
C LYS A 143 4.21 -18.47 19.30
N ALA A 144 4.36 -17.27 18.71
CA ALA A 144 5.57 -16.87 17.99
C ALA A 144 5.95 -17.91 16.90
N VAL A 145 4.96 -18.30 16.07
CA VAL A 145 5.07 -19.32 15.01
C VAL A 145 6.27 -19.09 14.10
N TYR A 146 6.66 -17.82 13.90
CA TYR A 146 7.86 -17.47 13.11
C TYR A 146 9.16 -18.12 13.65
N LYS A 147 9.26 -18.44 14.95
CA LYS A 147 10.44 -19.12 15.53
C LYS A 147 10.50 -20.58 15.08
N ASP A 148 9.33 -21.22 14.94
CA ASP A 148 9.27 -22.58 14.41
C ASP A 148 9.57 -22.58 12.91
N ILE A 149 9.09 -21.57 12.17
CA ILE A 149 9.42 -21.34 10.75
C ILE A 149 10.94 -21.19 10.59
N LEU A 150 11.60 -20.38 11.43
CA LEU A 150 13.05 -20.19 11.40
C LEU A 150 13.81 -21.46 11.74
N SER A 151 13.41 -22.20 12.77
CA SER A 151 14.07 -23.45 13.18
C SER A 151 14.03 -24.51 12.09
N ASN A 152 12.97 -24.52 11.28
CA ASN A 152 12.72 -25.43 10.17
C ASN A 152 13.10 -24.85 8.80
N ALA A 153 13.73 -23.67 8.72
CA ALA A 153 13.96 -22.94 7.47
C ALA A 153 14.68 -23.78 6.38
N LYS A 154 15.57 -24.69 6.77
CA LYS A 154 16.27 -25.59 5.83
C LYS A 154 15.31 -26.57 5.11
N HIS A 155 14.17 -26.88 5.72
CA HIS A 155 13.20 -27.86 5.20
C HIS A 155 11.98 -27.20 4.58
N THR A 156 11.71 -25.93 4.91
CA THR A 156 10.53 -25.19 4.44
C THR A 156 10.75 -24.47 3.09
N GLY A 157 11.98 -24.45 2.58
CA GLY A 157 12.30 -23.69 1.37
C GLY A 157 12.24 -22.17 1.53
N LEU A 158 12.25 -21.70 2.77
CA LEU A 158 12.21 -20.27 3.09
C LEU A 158 13.41 -19.53 2.46
N SER A 159 13.16 -18.39 1.85
CA SER A 159 14.21 -17.60 1.21
C SER A 159 15.22 -17.07 2.25
N LYS A 160 16.48 -16.90 1.84
CA LYS A 160 17.52 -16.31 2.70
C LYS A 160 17.15 -14.93 3.22
N VAL A 161 16.40 -14.16 2.42
CA VAL A 161 15.91 -12.82 2.79
C VAL A 161 14.90 -12.92 3.93
N ALA A 162 13.95 -13.86 3.85
CA ALA A 162 12.96 -14.09 4.90
C ALA A 162 13.62 -14.57 6.20
N VAL A 163 14.56 -15.54 6.10
CA VAL A 163 15.33 -16.02 7.27
C VAL A 163 16.05 -14.87 7.97
N LYS A 164 16.74 -14.02 7.20
CA LYS A 164 17.43 -12.85 7.74
C LYS A 164 16.44 -11.91 8.42
N ALA A 165 15.39 -11.51 7.73
CA ALA A 165 14.40 -10.55 8.25
C ALA A 165 13.75 -11.03 9.57
N LEU A 166 13.34 -12.31 9.63
CA LEU A 166 12.75 -12.88 10.84
C LEU A 166 13.77 -13.08 11.99
N SER A 167 15.07 -13.25 11.69
CA SER A 167 16.10 -13.37 12.72
C SER A 167 16.45 -12.04 13.40
N GLU A 168 16.06 -10.92 12.81
CA GLU A 168 16.37 -9.57 13.31
C GLU A 168 15.24 -8.98 14.18
N VAL A 169 14.10 -9.70 14.36
CA VAL A 169 12.95 -9.25 15.14
C VAL A 169 12.73 -10.10 16.40
N THR A 170 12.12 -9.49 17.41
CA THR A 170 11.82 -10.14 18.68
C THR A 170 10.43 -10.75 18.73
N ASN A 171 9.45 -10.03 18.19
CA ASN A 171 8.04 -10.43 18.15
C ASN A 171 7.43 -10.14 16.77
N ALA A 172 7.60 -11.08 15.84
CA ALA A 172 6.89 -11.04 14.56
C ALA A 172 5.55 -11.78 14.65
N VAL A 173 4.55 -11.28 13.95
CA VAL A 173 3.26 -11.95 13.76
C VAL A 173 3.26 -12.59 12.37
N VAL A 174 3.51 -13.90 12.30
CA VAL A 174 3.53 -14.68 11.05
C VAL A 174 2.70 -15.93 11.26
N ALA A 175 1.62 -16.09 10.50
CA ALA A 175 0.68 -17.20 10.59
C ALA A 175 0.11 -17.41 12.00
N GLU A 176 -0.07 -16.33 12.76
CA GLU A 176 -0.66 -16.39 14.09
C GLU A 176 -2.20 -16.40 14.04
N LYS A 177 -2.82 -17.05 15.01
CA LYS A 177 -4.28 -17.13 15.06
C LYS A 177 -4.90 -15.85 15.58
N ILE A 178 -5.95 -15.38 14.88
CA ILE A 178 -6.80 -14.27 15.28
C ILE A 178 -8.27 -14.72 15.21
N GLU A 179 -9.08 -14.33 16.20
CA GLU A 179 -10.51 -14.63 16.22
C GLU A 179 -11.31 -13.40 15.80
N VAL A 180 -11.92 -13.45 14.61
CA VAL A 180 -12.66 -12.33 14.03
C VAL A 180 -14.08 -12.78 13.72
N ASN A 181 -15.07 -12.10 14.28
CA ASN A 181 -16.50 -12.35 14.07
C ASN A 181 -16.89 -13.84 14.24
N GLY A 182 -16.32 -14.51 15.27
CA GLY A 182 -16.57 -15.92 15.58
C GLY A 182 -15.82 -16.92 14.70
N GLY A 183 -15.07 -16.48 13.70
CA GLY A 183 -14.17 -17.29 12.89
C GLY A 183 -12.72 -17.20 13.37
N ILE A 184 -11.93 -18.26 13.16
CA ILE A 184 -10.49 -18.25 13.43
C ILE A 184 -9.75 -18.18 12.11
N TYR A 185 -8.86 -17.21 12.00
CA TYR A 185 -8.03 -16.95 10.82
C TYR A 185 -6.55 -16.99 11.19
N GLU A 186 -5.70 -17.27 10.21
CA GLU A 186 -4.26 -17.06 10.34
C GLU A 186 -3.91 -15.69 9.74
N ILE A 187 -3.17 -14.88 10.51
CA ILE A 187 -2.79 -13.53 10.12
C ILE A 187 -1.27 -13.32 10.15
N THR A 188 -0.76 -12.57 9.19
CA THR A 188 0.62 -12.08 9.19
C THR A 188 0.61 -10.56 9.18
N GLY A 189 1.28 -9.95 10.17
CA GLY A 189 1.40 -8.50 10.30
C GLY A 189 2.64 -7.96 9.57
N VAL A 190 2.45 -6.89 8.80
CA VAL A 190 3.55 -6.16 8.11
C VAL A 190 3.22 -4.68 8.09
N SER A 191 4.23 -3.81 8.35
CA SER A 191 4.06 -2.38 8.07
C SER A 191 4.92 -1.95 6.89
N MET A 192 4.33 -1.19 5.97
CA MET A 192 5.00 -0.49 4.88
C MET A 192 4.99 1.04 5.10
N GLY A 193 4.95 1.44 6.39
CA GLY A 193 4.72 2.80 6.86
C GLY A 193 3.28 3.03 7.32
N ASN A 194 2.42 2.04 7.13
CA ASN A 194 1.07 1.90 7.65
C ASN A 194 0.80 0.41 7.95
N PRO A 195 -0.08 0.07 8.91
CA PRO A 195 -0.31 -1.32 9.32
C PRO A 195 -1.09 -2.11 8.28
N HIS A 196 -0.63 -3.33 8.01
CA HIS A 196 -1.27 -4.33 7.15
C HIS A 196 -1.41 -5.66 7.87
N GLY A 197 -2.58 -6.28 7.78
CA GLY A 197 -2.88 -7.64 8.24
C GLY A 197 -3.20 -8.53 7.03
N ILE A 198 -2.34 -9.52 6.76
CA ILE A 198 -2.48 -10.38 5.59
C ILE A 198 -3.12 -11.69 6.01
N VAL A 199 -4.23 -12.03 5.38
CA VAL A 199 -5.04 -13.23 5.60
C VAL A 199 -5.10 -14.05 4.32
N TYR A 200 -4.85 -15.36 4.41
CA TYR A 200 -4.88 -16.25 3.25
C TYR A 200 -6.24 -16.93 3.14
N LEU A 201 -6.80 -16.90 1.94
CA LEU A 201 -8.03 -17.62 1.60
C LEU A 201 -7.70 -18.98 0.98
N ASP A 202 -8.51 -19.96 1.28
CA ASP A 202 -8.42 -21.28 0.66
C ASP A 202 -8.62 -21.20 -0.87
N LYS A 203 -8.00 -22.13 -1.61
CA LYS A 203 -8.00 -22.12 -3.07
C LYS A 203 -9.36 -22.36 -3.72
N ASP A 204 -10.27 -22.98 -3.00
CA ASP A 204 -11.65 -23.28 -3.43
C ASP A 204 -12.60 -22.08 -3.21
N ILE A 205 -12.18 -21.06 -2.48
CA ILE A 205 -12.94 -19.82 -2.33
C ILE A 205 -12.78 -18.98 -3.62
N ASP A 206 -13.88 -18.61 -4.25
CA ASP A 206 -13.87 -17.62 -5.32
C ASP A 206 -13.61 -16.23 -4.71
N ILE A 207 -12.37 -15.73 -4.80
CA ILE A 207 -11.97 -14.45 -4.20
C ILE A 207 -12.83 -13.28 -4.69
N LYS A 208 -13.33 -13.33 -5.93
CA LYS A 208 -14.20 -12.27 -6.49
C LYS A 208 -15.57 -12.21 -5.83
N LYS A 209 -16.02 -13.33 -5.25
CA LYS A 209 -17.31 -13.45 -4.54
C LYS A 209 -17.16 -13.47 -3.02
N PHE A 210 -15.93 -13.37 -2.53
CA PHE A 210 -15.68 -13.31 -1.09
C PHE A 210 -16.35 -12.07 -0.50
N ALA A 211 -17.14 -12.26 0.57
CA ALA A 211 -17.96 -11.20 1.16
C ALA A 211 -17.10 -10.28 2.05
N ILE A 212 -16.18 -9.55 1.44
CA ILE A 212 -15.19 -8.71 2.13
C ILE A 212 -15.86 -7.60 2.96
N GLU A 213 -16.98 -7.06 2.50
CA GLU A 213 -17.74 -6.02 3.21
C GLU A 213 -18.34 -6.51 4.53
N GLN A 214 -18.54 -7.82 4.67
CA GLN A 214 -19.07 -8.41 5.89
C GLN A 214 -17.98 -8.67 6.93
N ILE A 215 -16.77 -8.99 6.51
CA ILE A 215 -15.67 -9.37 7.41
C ILE A 215 -14.61 -8.27 7.59
N GLY A 216 -14.38 -7.46 6.58
CA GLY A 216 -13.36 -6.40 6.56
C GLY A 216 -13.47 -5.43 7.73
N PRO A 217 -14.67 -4.89 8.08
CA PRO A 217 -14.82 -3.97 9.21
C PRO A 217 -14.42 -4.59 10.56
N HIS A 218 -14.60 -5.91 10.71
CA HIS A 218 -14.24 -6.62 11.94
C HIS A 218 -12.73 -6.82 12.08
N PHE A 219 -12.01 -7.00 10.96
CA PHE A 219 -10.54 -6.99 10.95
C PHE A 219 -10.02 -5.58 11.21
N GLU A 220 -10.54 -4.58 10.49
CA GLU A 220 -10.10 -3.19 10.59
C GLU A 220 -10.09 -2.68 12.03
N SER A 221 -11.15 -3.01 12.80
CA SER A 221 -11.35 -2.54 14.17
C SER A 221 -11.00 -3.57 15.24
N HIS A 222 -10.32 -4.67 14.88
CA HIS A 222 -9.97 -5.70 15.83
C HIS A 222 -8.98 -5.19 16.89
N MET A 223 -9.16 -5.65 18.16
CA MET A 223 -8.35 -5.17 19.30
C MET A 223 -6.85 -5.43 19.15
N ALA A 224 -6.43 -6.39 18.34
CA ALA A 224 -5.03 -6.60 18.00
C ALA A 224 -4.42 -5.42 17.18
N PHE A 225 -5.24 -4.51 16.68
CA PHE A 225 -4.81 -3.35 15.91
C PHE A 225 -5.37 -2.05 16.53
N PRO A 226 -4.75 -1.51 17.58
CA PRO A 226 -5.24 -0.32 18.29
C PRO A 226 -5.41 0.91 17.39
N GLU A 227 -4.60 1.02 16.34
CA GLU A 227 -4.66 2.10 15.35
C GLU A 227 -5.43 1.72 14.09
N ARG A 228 -6.21 0.60 14.14
CA ARG A 228 -6.85 -0.05 13.01
C ARG A 228 -5.83 -0.56 11.96
N VAL A 229 -6.31 -1.31 10.97
CA VAL A 229 -5.46 -2.00 10.00
C VAL A 229 -6.08 -1.99 8.61
N ASN A 230 -5.23 -1.99 7.58
CA ASN A 230 -5.62 -2.43 6.24
C ASN A 230 -5.51 -3.96 6.21
N THR A 231 -6.52 -4.64 5.71
CA THR A 231 -6.52 -6.11 5.64
C THR A 231 -6.53 -6.58 4.20
N GLU A 232 -5.51 -7.33 3.84
CA GLU A 232 -5.36 -7.95 2.53
C GLU A 232 -5.80 -9.41 2.60
N PHE A 233 -6.77 -9.77 1.77
CA PHE A 233 -7.22 -11.14 1.56
C PHE A 233 -6.53 -11.70 0.32
N ILE A 234 -5.66 -12.71 0.55
CA ILE A 234 -4.75 -13.23 -0.47
C ILE A 234 -5.11 -14.66 -0.83
N GLN A 235 -5.11 -14.95 -2.11
CA GLN A 235 -5.15 -16.30 -2.63
C GLN A 235 -3.88 -16.58 -3.41
N VAL A 236 -3.10 -17.55 -2.96
CA VAL A 236 -1.85 -17.95 -3.61
C VAL A 236 -2.20 -18.86 -4.79
N VAL A 237 -2.02 -18.34 -6.02
CA VAL A 237 -2.22 -19.11 -7.26
C VAL A 237 -1.03 -20.05 -7.48
N ASP A 238 0.16 -19.47 -7.46
CA ASP A 238 1.44 -20.18 -7.54
C ASP A 238 2.56 -19.33 -6.90
N LYS A 239 3.83 -19.73 -7.06
CA LYS A 239 4.97 -19.02 -6.46
C LYS A 239 5.20 -17.60 -6.99
N ASN A 240 4.63 -17.26 -8.13
CA ASN A 240 4.84 -15.98 -8.79
C ASN A 240 3.55 -15.20 -9.05
N ASN A 241 2.39 -15.76 -8.67
CA ASN A 241 1.09 -15.16 -8.91
C ASN A 241 0.22 -15.24 -7.66
N LEU A 242 -0.28 -14.08 -7.21
CA LEU A 242 -1.17 -13.91 -6.08
C LEU A 242 -2.41 -13.12 -6.52
N ASN A 243 -3.60 -13.53 -6.08
CA ASN A 243 -4.79 -12.70 -6.17
C ASN A 243 -4.98 -11.96 -4.86
N MET A 244 -5.40 -10.70 -4.90
CA MET A 244 -5.59 -9.85 -3.72
C MET A 244 -6.90 -9.09 -3.80
N ARG A 245 -7.63 -9.03 -2.69
CA ARG A 245 -8.62 -7.98 -2.39
C ARG A 245 -8.24 -7.33 -1.06
N VAL A 246 -8.57 -6.07 -0.89
CA VAL A 246 -8.15 -5.28 0.27
C VAL A 246 -9.32 -4.51 0.87
N TRP A 247 -9.39 -4.54 2.21
CA TRP A 247 -10.20 -3.64 3.01
C TRP A 247 -9.28 -2.60 3.65
N GLU A 248 -9.36 -1.36 3.18
CA GLU A 248 -8.50 -0.29 3.65
C GLU A 248 -9.09 0.44 4.86
N ARG A 249 -8.22 0.75 5.81
CA ARG A 249 -8.51 1.51 7.03
C ARG A 249 -9.19 2.84 6.70
N GLY A 250 -10.44 2.99 7.15
CA GLY A 250 -11.23 4.21 6.95
C GLY A 250 -11.83 4.41 5.57
N SER A 251 -11.56 3.50 4.61
CA SER A 251 -12.04 3.64 3.22
C SER A 251 -12.91 2.47 2.76
N GLY A 252 -12.85 1.34 3.46
CA GLY A 252 -13.53 0.13 3.02
C GLY A 252 -12.80 -0.61 1.91
N GLU A 253 -13.53 -1.39 1.11
CA GLU A 253 -12.92 -2.05 -0.04
C GLU A 253 -12.50 -1.04 -1.10
N THR A 254 -11.26 -1.15 -1.55
CA THR A 254 -10.71 -0.36 -2.65
C THR A 254 -10.18 -1.27 -3.75
N LEU A 255 -10.05 -0.73 -4.96
CA LEU A 255 -9.59 -1.51 -6.11
C LEU A 255 -8.10 -1.85 -6.05
N ALA A 256 -7.30 -1.12 -5.27
CA ALA A 256 -5.87 -1.36 -5.17
C ALA A 256 -5.23 -0.56 -4.04
N CYS A 257 -4.44 -1.25 -3.21
CA CYS A 257 -3.56 -0.66 -2.21
C CYS A 257 -2.09 -0.98 -2.55
N GLY A 258 -1.28 0.04 -2.86
CA GLY A 258 0.12 -0.14 -3.26
C GLY A 258 1.01 -0.63 -2.11
N THR A 259 0.81 -0.12 -0.88
CA THR A 259 1.49 -0.59 0.34
C THR A 259 1.01 -1.98 0.71
N GLY A 260 -0.30 -2.25 0.58
CA GLY A 260 -0.88 -3.56 0.81
C GLY A 260 -0.34 -4.62 -0.13
N ALA A 261 -0.13 -4.29 -1.42
CA ALA A 261 0.51 -5.21 -2.37
C ALA A 261 1.95 -5.57 -1.96
N CYS A 262 2.72 -4.59 -1.46
CA CYS A 262 4.07 -4.84 -0.94
C CYS A 262 4.02 -5.69 0.34
N ALA A 263 3.15 -5.36 1.28
CA ALA A 263 2.97 -6.10 2.52
C ALA A 263 2.55 -7.55 2.25
N SER A 264 1.65 -7.77 1.27
CA SER A 264 1.20 -9.09 0.85
C SER A 264 2.33 -9.95 0.29
N LEU A 265 3.19 -9.38 -0.57
CA LEU A 265 4.37 -10.09 -1.05
C LEU A 265 5.30 -10.46 0.10
N VAL A 266 5.62 -9.49 0.98
CA VAL A 266 6.47 -9.73 2.15
C VAL A 266 5.91 -10.86 3.01
N ALA A 267 4.64 -10.77 3.40
CA ALA A 267 3.98 -11.80 4.20
C ALA A 267 4.03 -13.18 3.54
N THR A 268 3.77 -13.25 2.22
CA THR A 268 3.74 -14.52 1.49
C THR A 268 5.14 -15.14 1.38
N VAL A 269 6.18 -14.30 1.27
CA VAL A 269 7.60 -14.74 1.32
C VAL A 269 7.96 -15.25 2.72
N LEU A 270 7.52 -14.56 3.79
CA LEU A 270 7.76 -14.98 5.17
C LEU A 270 7.11 -16.31 5.52
N ASN A 271 5.95 -16.60 4.92
CA ASN A 271 5.26 -17.88 5.04
C ASN A 271 5.80 -18.98 4.09
N GLY A 272 6.82 -18.69 3.27
CA GLY A 272 7.41 -19.65 2.33
C GLY A 272 6.49 -20.06 1.16
N MET A 273 5.45 -19.28 0.88
CA MET A 273 4.41 -19.61 -0.10
C MET A 273 4.72 -19.07 -1.50
N CYS A 274 5.61 -18.07 -1.64
CA CYS A 274 5.99 -17.52 -2.93
C CYS A 274 7.50 -17.18 -2.99
N ASP A 275 7.96 -16.87 -4.21
CA ASP A 275 9.29 -16.32 -4.45
C ASP A 275 9.35 -14.83 -4.03
N THR A 276 10.58 -14.26 -3.99
CA THR A 276 10.78 -12.83 -3.62
C THR A 276 10.29 -11.84 -4.67
N THR A 277 9.69 -12.34 -5.75
CA THR A 277 9.07 -11.57 -6.82
C THR A 277 7.80 -12.28 -7.26
N ALA A 278 6.69 -11.55 -7.27
CA ALA A 278 5.41 -12.08 -7.73
C ALA A 278 4.56 -10.97 -8.38
N THR A 279 3.61 -11.39 -9.21
CA THR A 279 2.55 -10.54 -9.73
C THR A 279 1.35 -10.63 -8.79
N LEU A 280 0.88 -9.49 -8.30
CA LEU A 280 -0.39 -9.40 -7.58
C LEU A 280 -1.49 -8.96 -8.55
N HIS A 281 -2.51 -9.79 -8.69
CA HIS A 281 -3.72 -9.51 -9.45
C HIS A 281 -4.75 -8.89 -8.50
N LEU A 282 -5.26 -7.71 -8.86
CA LEU A 282 -6.18 -6.89 -8.08
C LEU A 282 -7.58 -6.92 -8.67
#